data_f67eb2de3e1963853af3989f05c61df7
#
_entry.id   f67eb2de3e1963853af3989f05c61df7
#
_cell.length_a   1.000
_cell.length_b   1.000
_cell.length_c   1.000
_cell.angle_alpha   90.00
_cell.angle_beta   90.00
_cell.angle_gamma   90.00
#
_symmetry.space_group_name_H-M   'P 1'
#
loop_
_entity.id
_entity.type
_entity.pdbx_description
1 polymer ?
#
loop_
_entity_poly.entity_id
_entity_poly.type
_entity_poly.pdbx_seq_one_letter_code
_entity_poly.pdbx_strand_id
1 'polypeptide(L)'
;MELIEKYGKLDMAWGGIGINGHFAFNEPPEPGEPVDNEEFVNRPTRVLKISRETKTINCFMNCSGDLDGIPEYCITVGMKEMFMAKKVRMCMPRDWNAGALRKVLHGGITAKVPCSLFQNHPDAKLYAAGVALQSPVPEIRIYNK
;
A
#
# COMPACT_ATOMS: atom_id res chain seq x y z
N MET A 1 -8.04 -13.13 13.12
CA MET A 1 -9.50 -13.26 12.84
C MET A 1 -10.32 -13.44 14.12
N GLU A 2 -10.06 -14.46 14.96
CA GLU A 2 -10.85 -14.75 16.18
C GLU A 2 -11.12 -13.54 17.09
N LEU A 3 -10.08 -12.70 17.33
CA LEU A 3 -10.26 -11.50 18.14
C LEU A 3 -11.19 -10.47 17.47
N ILE A 4 -11.06 -10.29 16.16
CA ILE A 4 -11.90 -9.35 15.39
C ILE A 4 -13.36 -9.85 15.42
N GLU A 5 -13.56 -11.14 15.24
CA GLU A 5 -14.89 -11.76 15.30
C GLU A 5 -15.50 -11.67 16.72
N LYS A 6 -14.68 -11.90 17.75
CA LYS A 6 -15.11 -11.84 19.15
C LYS A 6 -15.52 -10.42 19.59
N TYR A 7 -14.79 -9.39 19.16
CA TYR A 7 -15.00 -8.01 19.59
C TYR A 7 -15.70 -7.14 18.55
N GLY A 8 -16.13 -7.73 17.44
CA GLY A 8 -16.75 -7.04 16.33
C GLY A 8 -15.73 -6.59 15.30
N LYS A 9 -16.16 -5.74 14.37
CA LYS A 9 -15.29 -5.22 13.30
C LYS A 9 -14.27 -4.22 13.85
N LEU A 10 -13.16 -4.07 13.14
CA LEU A 10 -12.22 -2.98 13.37
C LEU A 10 -12.91 -1.63 13.15
N ASP A 11 -12.71 -0.68 14.04
CA ASP A 11 -13.26 0.66 13.86
C ASP A 11 -12.49 1.42 12.78
N MET A 12 -11.18 1.25 12.71
CA MET A 12 -10.34 1.90 11.71
C MET A 12 -9.11 1.06 11.36
N ALA A 13 -8.83 0.98 10.06
CA ALA A 13 -7.53 0.60 9.52
C ALA A 13 -6.82 1.87 9.06
N TRP A 14 -5.61 2.11 9.56
CA TRP A 14 -4.81 3.27 9.20
C TRP A 14 -3.37 2.88 8.91
N GLY A 15 -2.78 3.45 7.84
CA GLY A 15 -1.39 3.17 7.49
C GLY A 15 -0.91 3.92 6.26
N GLY A 16 0.39 3.77 6.00
CA GLY A 16 1.05 4.31 4.81
C GLY A 16 0.92 3.40 3.61
N ILE A 17 1.03 4.00 2.43
CA ILE A 17 1.09 3.28 1.16
C ILE A 17 2.56 3.16 0.74
N GLY A 18 2.96 1.96 0.36
CA GLY A 18 4.31 1.69 -0.12
C GLY A 18 4.54 2.12 -1.57
N ILE A 19 5.79 1.99 -1.99
CA ILE A 19 6.26 2.46 -3.30
C ILE A 19 5.55 1.81 -4.49
N ASN A 20 5.13 0.56 -4.36
CA ASN A 20 4.41 -0.20 -5.39
C ASN A 20 2.88 -0.19 -5.20
N GLY A 21 2.38 0.59 -4.23
CA GLY A 21 0.97 0.70 -3.94
C GLY A 21 0.44 -0.31 -2.92
N HIS A 22 1.32 -1.06 -2.25
CA HIS A 22 0.88 -1.94 -1.16
C HIS A 22 0.35 -1.13 0.03
N PHE A 23 -0.60 -1.72 0.75
CA PHE A 23 -1.07 -1.22 2.05
C PHE A 23 -0.76 -2.27 3.13
N ALA A 24 -0.18 -1.87 4.26
CA ALA A 24 0.63 -2.74 5.11
C ALA A 24 1.73 -3.41 4.24
N PHE A 25 2.00 -4.70 4.32
CA PHE A 25 2.89 -5.38 3.37
C PHE A 25 2.11 -6.32 2.43
N ASN A 26 0.88 -5.94 2.04
CA ASN A 26 0.15 -6.68 1.03
C ASN A 26 0.68 -6.30 -0.36
N GLU A 27 1.81 -6.92 -0.71
CA GLU A 27 2.51 -6.70 -1.97
C GLU A 27 1.66 -7.05 -3.17
N PRO A 28 1.79 -6.31 -4.29
CA PRO A 28 1.15 -6.70 -5.55
C PRO A 28 1.66 -8.07 -6.01
N PRO A 29 0.89 -8.77 -6.86
CA PRO A 29 1.39 -9.98 -7.53
C PRO A 29 2.67 -9.69 -8.33
N GLU A 30 3.56 -10.66 -8.40
CA GLU A 30 4.77 -10.56 -9.19
C GLU A 30 4.46 -10.41 -10.69
N PRO A 31 5.36 -9.80 -11.49
CA PRO A 31 5.18 -9.69 -12.92
C PRO A 31 4.94 -11.06 -13.57
N GLY A 32 3.84 -11.20 -14.28
CA GLY A 32 3.45 -12.45 -14.94
C GLY A 32 2.51 -13.35 -14.12
N GLU A 33 2.33 -13.07 -12.85
CA GLU A 33 1.32 -13.79 -12.05
C GLU A 33 -0.11 -13.36 -12.43
N PRO A 34 -1.07 -14.27 -12.35
CA PRO A 34 -2.47 -13.93 -12.56
C PRO A 34 -2.96 -12.95 -11.51
N VAL A 35 -3.84 -12.03 -11.92
CA VAL A 35 -4.41 -11.01 -11.04
C VAL A 35 -5.87 -11.33 -10.82
N ASP A 36 -6.19 -11.70 -9.59
CA ASP A 36 -7.55 -11.87 -9.11
C ASP A 36 -7.79 -10.89 -7.94
N ASN A 37 -8.60 -9.87 -8.21
CA ASN A 37 -8.90 -8.83 -7.24
C ASN A 37 -9.72 -9.36 -6.05
N GLU A 38 -10.63 -10.28 -6.31
CA GLU A 38 -11.50 -10.85 -5.27
C GLU A 38 -10.69 -11.75 -4.33
N GLU A 39 -9.86 -12.62 -4.90
CA GLU A 39 -8.94 -13.46 -4.13
C GLU A 39 -7.99 -12.58 -3.29
N PHE A 40 -7.43 -11.53 -3.90
CA PHE A 40 -6.49 -10.64 -3.22
C PHE A 40 -7.11 -9.92 -2.02
N VAL A 41 -8.33 -9.40 -2.16
CA VAL A 41 -9.07 -8.74 -1.07
C VAL A 41 -9.38 -9.70 0.07
N ASN A 42 -9.55 -10.97 -0.22
CA ASN A 42 -9.86 -12.01 0.77
C ASN A 42 -8.62 -12.61 1.45
N ARG A 43 -7.41 -12.17 1.13
CA ARG A 43 -6.17 -12.63 1.77
C ARG A 43 -6.12 -12.22 3.25
N PRO A 44 -6.03 -13.19 4.18
CA PRO A 44 -5.96 -12.92 5.61
C PRO A 44 -4.55 -12.48 6.02
N THR A 45 -4.41 -12.12 7.31
CA THR A 45 -3.11 -11.95 7.97
C THR A 45 -2.23 -13.17 7.74
N ARG A 46 -1.02 -12.93 7.25
CA ARG A 46 -0.11 -14.01 6.83
C ARG A 46 1.36 -13.59 6.87
N VAL A 47 2.23 -14.59 6.83
CA VAL A 47 3.64 -14.41 6.51
C VAL A 47 3.77 -14.29 4.99
N LEU A 48 4.58 -13.34 4.53
CA LEU A 48 4.92 -13.20 3.12
C LEU A 48 6.36 -12.73 2.94
N LYS A 49 6.88 -12.94 1.74
CA LYS A 49 8.17 -12.39 1.32
C LYS A 49 7.97 -10.94 0.91
N ILE A 50 8.85 -10.06 1.38
CA ILE A 50 8.83 -8.64 1.03
C ILE A 50 9.39 -8.49 -0.39
N SER A 51 8.72 -7.68 -1.24
CA SER A 51 9.21 -7.39 -2.59
C SER A 51 10.56 -6.68 -2.56
N ARG A 52 11.32 -6.80 -3.65
CA ARG A 52 12.62 -6.14 -3.77
C ARG A 52 12.51 -4.62 -3.65
N GLU A 53 11.47 -4.03 -4.26
CA GLU A 53 11.19 -2.59 -4.22
C GLU A 53 10.95 -2.13 -2.79
N THR A 54 10.12 -2.85 -2.06
CA THR A 54 9.80 -2.57 -0.66
C THR A 54 11.03 -2.74 0.23
N LYS A 55 11.80 -3.81 0.03
CA LYS A 55 13.06 -4.02 0.75
C LYS A 55 14.03 -2.85 0.50
N THR A 56 14.17 -2.42 -0.75
CA THR A 56 15.07 -1.35 -1.14
C THR A 56 14.69 0.00 -0.52
N ILE A 57 13.42 0.40 -0.60
CA ILE A 57 13.00 1.69 -0.04
C ILE A 57 13.09 1.69 1.49
N ASN A 58 12.74 0.58 2.15
CA ASN A 58 12.86 0.48 3.61
C ASN A 58 14.32 0.48 4.06
N CYS A 59 15.21 -0.19 3.35
CA CYS A 59 16.64 -0.17 3.60
C CYS A 59 17.19 1.26 3.53
N PHE A 60 16.85 2.00 2.47
CA PHE A 60 17.26 3.40 2.32
C PHE A 60 16.76 4.27 3.48
N MET A 61 15.51 4.10 3.88
CA MET A 61 14.88 4.96 4.91
C MET A 61 15.25 4.59 6.35
N ASN A 62 15.48 3.31 6.65
CA ASN A 62 15.55 2.82 8.02
C ASN A 62 16.89 2.16 8.39
N CYS A 63 17.67 1.74 7.40
CA CYS A 63 18.92 1.00 7.62
C CYS A 63 20.12 1.67 6.91
N SER A 64 20.04 2.96 6.58
CA SER A 64 21.13 3.74 5.97
C SER A 64 21.75 3.08 4.74
N GLY A 65 20.95 2.33 3.96
CA GLY A 65 21.40 1.65 2.75
C GLY A 65 21.85 0.19 2.94
N ASP A 66 21.81 -0.33 4.16
CA ASP A 66 22.14 -1.73 4.43
C ASP A 66 20.95 -2.65 4.10
N LEU A 67 21.04 -3.34 2.95
CA LEU A 67 20.02 -4.27 2.49
C LEU A 67 19.89 -5.52 3.37
N ASP A 68 20.95 -5.92 4.03
CA ASP A 68 20.93 -7.10 4.90
C ASP A 68 20.28 -6.81 6.24
N GLY A 69 20.17 -5.52 6.59
CA GLY A 69 19.43 -5.06 7.77
C GLY A 69 17.91 -5.18 7.65
N ILE A 70 17.37 -5.46 6.45
CA ILE A 70 15.94 -5.66 6.22
C ILE A 70 15.63 -7.15 6.07
N PRO A 71 14.74 -7.74 6.90
CA PRO A 71 14.36 -9.14 6.78
C PRO A 71 13.70 -9.44 5.44
N GLU A 72 13.82 -10.68 4.97
CA GLU A 72 13.18 -11.12 3.72
C GLU A 72 11.67 -11.36 3.86
N TYR A 73 11.23 -11.67 5.06
CA TYR A 73 9.83 -12.02 5.35
C TYR A 73 9.26 -11.10 6.43
N CYS A 74 7.97 -10.88 6.36
CA CYS A 74 7.21 -10.17 7.38
C CYS A 74 5.90 -10.88 7.69
N ILE A 75 5.32 -10.56 8.84
CA ILE A 75 3.91 -10.84 9.13
C ILE A 75 3.14 -9.56 8.82
N THR A 76 2.12 -9.64 7.99
CA THR A 76 1.28 -8.50 7.65
C THR A 76 -0.18 -8.75 7.97
N VAL A 77 -0.87 -7.70 8.44
CA VAL A 77 -2.34 -7.70 8.48
C VAL A 77 -2.86 -7.85 7.06
N GLY A 78 -3.80 -8.75 6.85
CA GLY A 78 -4.33 -9.07 5.54
C GLY A 78 -5.27 -8.00 4.98
N MET A 79 -5.46 -8.04 3.68
CA MET A 79 -6.45 -7.19 3.01
C MET A 79 -7.85 -7.45 3.55
N LYS A 80 -8.16 -8.74 3.86
CA LYS A 80 -9.45 -9.16 4.41
C LYS A 80 -9.79 -8.41 5.69
N GLU A 81 -8.88 -8.39 6.66
CA GLU A 81 -9.09 -7.71 7.94
C GLU A 81 -9.23 -6.20 7.75
N MET A 82 -8.42 -5.61 6.85
CA MET A 82 -8.49 -4.17 6.58
C MET A 82 -9.79 -3.77 5.90
N PHE A 83 -10.33 -4.60 4.98
CA PHE A 83 -11.63 -4.37 4.36
C PHE A 83 -12.81 -4.53 5.34
N MET A 84 -12.63 -5.28 6.44
CA MET A 84 -13.64 -5.38 7.50
C MET A 84 -13.70 -4.12 8.38
N ALA A 85 -12.73 -3.23 8.32
CA ALA A 85 -12.74 -2.00 9.11
C ALA A 85 -13.90 -1.10 8.70
N LYS A 86 -14.50 -0.40 9.67
CA LYS A 86 -15.55 0.59 9.39
C LYS A 86 -15.00 1.78 8.58
N LYS A 87 -13.74 2.10 8.80
CA LYS A 87 -13.04 3.23 8.16
C LYS A 87 -11.65 2.81 7.73
N VAL A 88 -11.23 3.21 6.54
CA VAL A 88 -9.84 3.03 6.07
C VAL A 88 -9.24 4.41 5.80
N ARG A 89 -8.05 4.65 6.36
CA ARG A 89 -7.31 5.90 6.21
C ARG A 89 -5.90 5.59 5.72
N MET A 90 -5.61 6.01 4.51
CA MET A 90 -4.33 5.75 3.83
C MET A 90 -3.55 7.03 3.70
N CYS A 91 -2.22 6.99 3.90
CA CYS A 91 -1.35 8.15 3.84
C CYS A 91 -0.24 7.96 2.82
N MET A 92 0.02 9.00 2.04
CA MET A 92 1.12 9.11 1.07
C MET A 92 1.94 10.38 1.36
N PRO A 93 2.84 10.37 2.35
CA PRO A 93 3.51 11.58 2.81
C PRO A 93 4.79 11.93 2.04
N ARG A 94 5.26 11.08 1.14
CA ARG A 94 6.57 11.18 0.51
C ARG A 94 6.47 11.47 -0.99
N ASP A 95 7.49 12.10 -1.55
CA ASP A 95 7.62 12.36 -2.99
C ASP A 95 7.63 11.08 -3.84
N TRP A 96 8.30 10.03 -3.37
CA TRP A 96 8.31 8.73 -4.04
C TRP A 96 6.95 8.02 -4.07
N ASN A 97 5.97 8.47 -3.27
CA ASN A 97 4.59 8.00 -3.38
C ASN A 97 3.88 8.49 -4.66
N ALA A 98 4.40 9.50 -5.34
CA ALA A 98 3.76 10.11 -6.50
C ALA A 98 3.43 9.09 -7.61
N GLY A 99 4.30 8.08 -7.82
CA GLY A 99 4.06 7.01 -8.78
C GLY A 99 2.85 6.14 -8.43
N ALA A 100 2.78 5.69 -7.17
CA ALA A 100 1.66 4.90 -6.67
C ALA A 100 0.37 5.74 -6.67
N LEU A 101 0.43 7.00 -6.24
CA LEU A 101 -0.73 7.91 -6.22
C LEU A 101 -1.35 8.09 -7.61
N ARG A 102 -0.54 8.31 -8.66
CA ARG A 102 -1.05 8.40 -10.03
C ARG A 102 -1.74 7.12 -10.49
N LYS A 103 -1.17 5.96 -10.15
CA LYS A 103 -1.78 4.67 -10.48
C LYS A 103 -3.12 4.48 -9.78
N VAL A 104 -3.26 4.96 -8.53
CA VAL A 104 -4.52 4.92 -7.79
C VAL A 104 -5.55 5.86 -8.40
N LEU A 105 -5.17 7.09 -8.76
CA LEU A 105 -6.11 8.11 -9.24
C LEU A 105 -6.53 7.92 -10.70
N HIS A 106 -5.63 7.42 -11.54
CA HIS A 106 -5.81 7.40 -13.00
C HIS A 106 -5.71 5.99 -13.59
N GLY A 107 -5.32 5.00 -12.80
CA GLY A 107 -5.30 3.58 -13.20
C GLY A 107 -6.61 2.87 -12.88
N GLY A 108 -6.72 1.61 -13.27
CA GLY A 108 -7.84 0.76 -12.89
C GLY A 108 -7.75 0.29 -11.42
N ILE A 109 -8.88 -0.18 -10.88
CA ILE A 109 -8.95 -0.84 -9.58
C ILE A 109 -8.39 -2.26 -9.75
N THR A 110 -7.23 -2.53 -9.17
CA THR A 110 -6.51 -3.78 -9.42
C THR A 110 -5.55 -4.16 -8.29
N ALA A 111 -5.41 -5.46 -8.04
CA ALA A 111 -4.41 -6.00 -7.12
C ALA A 111 -2.95 -5.69 -7.55
N LYS A 112 -2.69 -5.31 -8.79
CA LYS A 112 -1.38 -4.77 -9.22
C LYS A 112 -1.01 -3.45 -8.52
N VAL A 113 -2.01 -2.77 -7.95
CA VAL A 113 -1.84 -1.58 -7.13
C VAL A 113 -2.77 -1.74 -5.92
N PRO A 114 -2.40 -2.52 -4.91
CA PRO A 114 -3.32 -2.99 -3.86
C PRO A 114 -4.16 -1.90 -3.19
N CYS A 115 -3.60 -0.72 -2.94
CA CYS A 115 -4.36 0.39 -2.37
C CYS A 115 -5.49 0.90 -3.28
N SER A 116 -5.47 0.64 -4.59
CA SER A 116 -6.55 1.01 -5.51
C SER A 116 -7.85 0.24 -5.21
N LEU A 117 -7.74 -0.98 -4.66
CA LEU A 117 -8.89 -1.80 -4.31
C LEU A 117 -9.80 -1.12 -3.27
N PHE A 118 -9.22 -0.27 -2.40
CA PHE A 118 -10.00 0.46 -1.39
C PHE A 118 -10.94 1.53 -1.97
N GLN A 119 -10.90 1.80 -3.27
CA GLN A 119 -11.93 2.58 -3.95
C GLN A 119 -13.31 1.90 -3.87
N ASN A 120 -13.35 0.58 -3.66
CA ASN A 120 -14.57 -0.19 -3.44
C ASN A 120 -15.00 -0.24 -1.96
N HIS A 121 -14.23 0.36 -1.04
CA HIS A 121 -14.57 0.38 0.37
C HIS A 121 -15.50 1.55 0.69
N PRO A 122 -16.58 1.37 1.49
CA PRO A 122 -17.61 2.39 1.72
C PRO A 122 -17.08 3.67 2.42
N ASP A 123 -16.06 3.59 3.25
CA ASP A 123 -15.45 4.74 3.93
C ASP A 123 -13.91 4.65 3.90
N ALA A 124 -13.33 4.68 2.71
CA ALA A 124 -11.88 4.82 2.53
C ALA A 124 -11.53 6.27 2.16
N LYS A 125 -10.45 6.78 2.77
CA LYS A 125 -9.88 8.09 2.42
C LYS A 125 -8.37 7.97 2.26
N LEU A 126 -7.85 8.65 1.22
CA LEU A 126 -6.43 8.75 0.96
C LEU A 126 -5.98 10.19 1.19
N TYR A 127 -4.96 10.36 2.01
CA TYR A 127 -4.33 11.63 2.31
C TYR A 127 -2.94 11.66 1.67
N ALA A 128 -2.74 12.56 0.73
CA ALA A 128 -1.46 12.75 0.07
C ALA A 128 -0.85 14.11 0.45
N ALA A 129 0.42 14.12 0.79
CA ALA A 129 1.13 15.38 0.96
C ALA A 129 1.36 16.07 -0.40
N GLY A 130 1.51 17.41 -0.40
CA GLY A 130 1.74 18.17 -1.63
C GLY A 130 2.92 17.66 -2.47
N VAL A 131 3.97 17.16 -1.84
CA VAL A 131 5.12 16.55 -2.53
C VAL A 131 4.76 15.30 -3.33
N ALA A 132 3.78 14.51 -2.88
CA ALA A 132 3.31 13.33 -3.59
C ALA A 132 2.43 13.66 -4.81
N LEU A 133 1.91 14.89 -4.90
CA LEU A 133 1.11 15.38 -6.02
C LEU A 133 1.98 15.96 -7.15
N GLN A 134 3.27 16.15 -6.92
CA GLN A 134 4.16 16.72 -7.93
C GLN A 134 4.35 15.80 -9.13
N SER A 135 4.55 16.40 -10.31
CA SER A 135 4.90 15.66 -11.51
C SER A 135 6.22 14.89 -11.30
N PRO A 136 6.35 13.68 -11.88
CA PRO A 136 7.63 12.97 -11.91
C PRO A 136 8.64 13.65 -12.83
N VAL A 137 8.20 14.48 -13.76
CA VAL A 137 9.04 15.17 -14.72
C VAL A 137 9.59 16.44 -14.06
N PRO A 138 10.91 16.56 -13.84
CA PRO A 138 11.51 17.67 -13.10
C PRO A 138 11.18 19.04 -13.70
N GLU A 139 11.12 19.14 -15.01
CA GLU A 139 10.81 20.39 -15.76
C GLU A 139 9.41 20.89 -15.43
N ILE A 140 8.45 19.99 -15.25
CA ILE A 140 7.07 20.35 -14.88
C ILE A 140 6.98 20.74 -13.39
N ARG A 141 7.84 20.16 -12.52
CA ARG A 141 7.87 20.52 -11.10
C ARG A 141 8.30 21.97 -10.86
N ILE A 142 9.16 22.51 -11.72
CA ILE A 142 9.69 23.87 -11.59
C ILE A 142 8.59 24.91 -11.80
N TYR A 143 7.62 24.63 -12.67
CA TYR A 143 6.54 25.57 -13.01
C TYR A 143 5.33 25.54 -12.07
N ASN A 144 5.30 24.62 -11.11
CA ASN A 144 4.19 24.45 -10.16
C ASN A 144 4.55 24.88 -8.72
N LYS A 145 5.51 25.81 -8.57
CA LYS A 145 5.88 26.41 -7.27
C LYS A 145 5.05 27.63 -6.95
#